data_54e4f836cc6b969e46cc821426e47f56
#
_entry.id   54e4f836cc6b969e46cc821426e47f56
#
_cell.length_a   1.000
_cell.length_b   1.000
_cell.length_c   1.000
_cell.angle_alpha   90.00
_cell.angle_beta   90.00
_cell.angle_gamma   90.00
#
_symmetry.space_group_name_H-M   'P 1'
#
loop_
_entity.id
_entity.type
_entity.pdbx_description
1 polymer ?
#
loop_
_entity_poly.entity_id
_entity_poly.type
_entity_poly.pdbx_seq_one_letter_code
_entity_poly.pdbx_strand_id
1 'polypeptide(L)'
;MSENNTFLAVFLGSKTGAKMAAWNALPEAERHAKAKEGIAAWKAWVEKHQGAILEMGGPLGKTKRVDARGIEDISNQMGAFTVVRASSHEAAAKMFEGHPHHAIFPGESVEIMPVLPIPAG
;
A
#
# COMPACT_ATOMS: atom_id res chain seq x y z
N MET A 1 1.24 14.92 -26.48
CA MET A 1 2.03 14.80 -25.32
C MET A 1 1.33 13.92 -24.30
N SER A 2 1.95 13.00 -23.85
CA SER A 2 1.29 12.17 -22.88
C SER A 2 1.96 12.30 -21.54
N GLU A 3 1.26 12.93 -20.68
CA GLU A 3 1.64 12.94 -19.29
C GLU A 3 1.36 11.58 -18.71
N ASN A 4 2.33 11.04 -18.06
CA ASN A 4 2.06 9.83 -17.33
C ASN A 4 1.57 10.18 -15.94
N ASN A 5 0.26 10.11 -15.76
CA ASN A 5 -0.39 10.50 -14.52
C ASN A 5 -0.83 9.29 -13.70
N THR A 6 -0.36 8.10 -14.05
CA THR A 6 -0.74 6.87 -13.37
C THR A 6 0.40 6.42 -12.46
N PHE A 7 0.06 6.10 -11.21
CA PHE A 7 1.04 5.74 -10.21
C PHE A 7 0.61 4.47 -9.48
N LEU A 8 1.56 3.58 -9.28
CA LEU A 8 1.35 2.39 -8.46
C LEU A 8 1.79 2.70 -7.04
N ALA A 9 0.91 2.47 -6.09
CA ALA A 9 1.24 2.60 -4.67
C ALA A 9 1.30 1.21 -4.06
N VAL A 10 2.41 0.88 -3.43
CA VAL A 10 2.61 -0.40 -2.78
C VAL A 10 2.74 -0.17 -1.28
N PHE A 11 1.92 -0.89 -0.52
CA PHE A 11 1.90 -0.76 0.94
C PHE A 11 2.86 -1.79 1.51
N LEU A 12 3.88 -1.31 2.20
CA LEU A 12 4.93 -2.17 2.75
C LEU A 12 4.78 -2.36 4.24
N GLY A 13 5.11 -3.56 4.71
CA GLY A 13 5.09 -3.86 6.12
C GLY A 13 6.05 -4.96 6.46
N SER A 14 6.49 -5.00 7.72
CA SER A 14 7.41 -6.01 8.20
C SER A 14 6.72 -6.82 9.28
N LYS A 15 6.68 -8.16 9.10
CA LYS A 15 6.08 -9.04 10.12
C LYS A 15 6.93 -9.12 11.36
N THR A 16 8.21 -8.77 11.25
CA THR A 16 9.17 -8.89 12.36
C THR A 16 9.68 -7.55 12.84
N GLY A 17 9.17 -6.45 12.30
CA GLY A 17 9.62 -5.11 12.67
C GLY A 17 9.06 -4.64 14.01
N ALA A 18 9.62 -3.53 14.49
CA ALA A 18 9.25 -2.97 15.79
C ALA A 18 7.78 -2.54 15.84
N LYS A 19 7.26 -1.99 14.75
CA LYS A 19 5.85 -1.57 14.70
C LYS A 19 4.91 -2.75 14.86
N MET A 20 5.20 -3.85 14.18
CA MET A 20 4.36 -5.04 14.27
C MET A 20 4.48 -5.64 15.67
N ALA A 21 5.67 -5.65 16.26
CA ALA A 21 5.86 -6.15 17.62
C ALA A 21 5.04 -5.34 18.62
N ALA A 22 5.05 -4.02 18.48
CA ALA A 22 4.28 -3.15 19.36
C ALA A 22 2.77 -3.37 19.20
N TRP A 23 2.32 -3.56 17.95
CA TRP A 23 0.91 -3.84 17.66
C TRP A 23 0.49 -5.15 18.31
N ASN A 24 1.31 -6.20 18.17
CA ASN A 24 0.99 -7.51 18.73
C ASN A 24 1.04 -7.52 20.25
N ALA A 25 1.75 -6.58 20.85
CA ALA A 25 1.85 -6.46 22.30
C ALA A 25 0.65 -5.74 22.92
N LEU A 26 -0.17 -5.07 22.11
CA LEU A 26 -1.36 -4.40 22.62
C LEU A 26 -2.36 -5.40 23.18
N PRO A 27 -3.08 -5.05 24.26
CA PRO A 27 -4.21 -5.90 24.71
C PRO A 27 -5.19 -6.09 23.56
N GLU A 28 -5.82 -7.26 23.52
CA GLU A 28 -6.72 -7.63 22.41
C GLU A 28 -7.80 -6.57 22.17
N ALA A 29 -8.44 -6.08 23.24
CA ALA A 29 -9.50 -5.09 23.10
C ALA A 29 -8.99 -3.80 22.49
N GLU A 30 -7.78 -3.39 22.86
CA GLU A 30 -7.17 -2.17 22.36
C GLU A 30 -6.79 -2.33 20.88
N ARG A 31 -6.25 -3.50 20.53
CA ARG A 31 -5.89 -3.80 19.14
C ARG A 31 -7.14 -3.82 18.26
N HIS A 32 -8.23 -4.39 18.75
CA HIS A 32 -9.50 -4.40 18.06
C HIS A 32 -10.04 -3.01 17.82
N ALA A 33 -9.96 -2.16 18.84
CA ALA A 33 -10.44 -0.77 18.73
C ALA A 33 -9.62 -0.01 17.68
N LYS A 34 -8.30 -0.19 17.70
CA LYS A 34 -7.43 0.47 16.72
C LYS A 34 -7.69 -0.04 15.31
N ALA A 35 -7.90 -1.34 15.15
CA ALA A 35 -8.19 -1.90 13.84
C ALA A 35 -9.51 -1.35 13.29
N LYS A 36 -10.51 -1.21 14.15
CA LYS A 36 -11.80 -0.65 13.74
C LYS A 36 -11.65 0.80 13.30
N GLU A 37 -10.87 1.57 14.07
CA GLU A 37 -10.57 2.95 13.73
C GLU A 37 -9.82 3.03 12.39
N GLY A 38 -8.86 2.14 12.18
CA GLY A 38 -8.08 2.10 10.95
C GLY A 38 -8.92 1.76 9.74
N ILE A 39 -9.84 0.82 9.88
CA ILE A 39 -10.74 0.46 8.79
C ILE A 39 -11.62 1.64 8.41
N ALA A 40 -12.18 2.34 9.40
CA ALA A 40 -13.00 3.51 9.15
C ALA A 40 -12.20 4.62 8.47
N ALA A 41 -10.96 4.83 8.91
CA ALA A 41 -10.08 5.83 8.32
C ALA A 41 -9.71 5.47 6.89
N TRP A 42 -9.50 4.17 6.62
CA TRP A 42 -9.19 3.71 5.26
C TRP A 42 -10.36 3.97 4.32
N LYS A 43 -11.57 3.66 4.79
CA LYS A 43 -12.77 3.93 3.99
C LYS A 43 -12.92 5.43 3.70
N ALA A 44 -12.66 6.26 4.70
CA ALA A 44 -12.71 7.71 4.52
C ALA A 44 -11.67 8.18 3.51
N TRP A 45 -10.47 7.59 3.55
CA TRP A 45 -9.41 7.91 2.59
C TRP A 45 -9.84 7.55 1.17
N VAL A 46 -10.44 6.37 1.00
CA VAL A 46 -10.93 5.93 -0.30
C VAL A 46 -12.01 6.88 -0.82
N GLU A 47 -12.95 7.26 0.03
CA GLU A 47 -14.02 8.18 -0.35
C GLU A 47 -13.47 9.54 -0.75
N LYS A 48 -12.50 10.03 0.00
CA LYS A 48 -11.88 11.32 -0.28
C LYS A 48 -11.17 11.31 -1.64
N HIS A 49 -10.58 10.19 -2.01
CA HIS A 49 -9.76 10.10 -3.22
C HIS A 49 -10.39 9.27 -4.33
N GLN A 50 -11.69 8.97 -4.24
CA GLN A 50 -12.29 8.03 -5.19
C GLN A 50 -12.19 8.49 -6.63
N GLY A 51 -12.18 9.81 -6.88
CA GLY A 51 -12.01 10.32 -8.24
C GLY A 51 -10.60 10.13 -8.79
N ALA A 52 -9.62 9.88 -7.93
CA ALA A 52 -8.24 9.66 -8.32
C ALA A 52 -7.83 8.20 -8.30
N ILE A 53 -8.63 7.32 -7.74
CA ILE A 53 -8.30 5.89 -7.67
C ILE A 53 -8.69 5.23 -8.98
N LEU A 54 -7.70 4.73 -9.72
CA LEU A 54 -7.93 4.05 -10.99
C LEU A 54 -8.17 2.57 -10.80
N GLU A 55 -7.48 1.97 -9.84
CA GLU A 55 -7.65 0.57 -9.49
C GLU A 55 -7.49 0.47 -7.98
N MET A 56 -8.54 0.01 -7.32
CA MET A 56 -8.53 -0.10 -5.86
C MET A 56 -7.45 -1.06 -5.38
N GLY A 57 -7.20 -2.13 -6.13
CA GLY A 57 -6.28 -3.15 -5.71
C GLY A 57 -6.81 -3.92 -4.52
N GLY A 58 -5.89 -4.32 -3.65
CA GLY A 58 -6.28 -5.07 -2.46
C GLY A 58 -5.08 -5.65 -1.74
N PRO A 59 -5.34 -6.37 -0.65
CA PRO A 59 -4.27 -7.08 0.06
C PRO A 59 -3.63 -8.13 -0.85
N LEU A 60 -2.33 -8.34 -0.64
CA LEU A 60 -1.56 -9.32 -1.40
C LEU A 60 -1.29 -10.53 -0.51
N GLY A 61 -1.41 -11.71 -1.10
CA GLY A 61 -1.18 -12.95 -0.40
C GLY A 61 0.24 -13.46 -0.54
N LYS A 62 0.37 -14.78 -0.48
CA LYS A 62 1.68 -15.43 -0.55
C LYS A 62 2.34 -15.19 -1.90
N THR A 63 3.66 -15.15 -1.88
CA THR A 63 4.46 -14.83 -3.06
C THR A 63 5.16 -16.04 -3.61
N LYS A 64 5.10 -16.20 -4.93
CA LYS A 64 5.95 -17.14 -5.64
C LYS A 64 6.88 -16.33 -6.53
N ARG A 65 8.17 -16.65 -6.46
CA ARG A 65 9.17 -16.01 -7.31
C ARG A 65 9.45 -16.90 -8.49
N VAL A 66 9.51 -16.30 -9.68
CA VAL A 66 9.84 -17.02 -10.91
C VAL A 66 11.11 -16.40 -11.47
N ASP A 67 12.12 -17.24 -11.71
CA ASP A 67 13.38 -16.79 -12.34
C ASP A 67 13.91 -17.90 -13.23
N ALA A 68 15.15 -17.75 -13.69
CA ALA A 68 15.74 -18.73 -14.62
C ALA A 68 15.82 -20.13 -14.04
N ARG A 69 15.79 -20.26 -12.70
CA ARG A 69 15.88 -21.56 -12.04
C ARG A 69 14.52 -22.19 -11.78
N GLY A 70 13.43 -21.46 -12.03
CA GLY A 70 12.10 -21.99 -11.86
C GLY A 70 11.27 -21.20 -10.90
N ILE A 71 10.42 -21.89 -10.15
CA ILE A 71 9.45 -21.29 -9.25
C ILE A 71 9.81 -21.61 -7.81
N GLU A 72 9.71 -20.62 -6.96
CA GLU A 72 10.10 -20.78 -5.55
C GLU A 72 9.16 -19.97 -4.66
N ASP A 73 8.77 -20.53 -3.53
CA ASP A 73 7.98 -19.80 -2.54
C ASP A 73 8.90 -18.85 -1.78
N ILE A 74 8.51 -17.59 -1.72
CA ILE A 74 9.25 -16.58 -0.96
C ILE A 74 8.27 -15.71 -0.19
N SER A 75 8.81 -14.81 0.61
CA SER A 75 8.02 -13.74 1.22
C SER A 75 8.71 -12.42 0.93
N ASN A 76 7.92 -11.34 0.97
CA ASN A 76 8.45 -9.98 0.82
C ASN A 76 7.63 -9.06 1.71
N GLN A 77 7.90 -7.77 1.62
CA GLN A 77 7.21 -6.80 2.48
C GLN A 77 6.02 -6.12 1.81
N MET A 78 5.70 -6.53 0.60
CA MET A 78 4.56 -5.94 -0.12
C MET A 78 3.26 -6.55 0.39
N GLY A 79 2.43 -5.72 1.02
CA GLY A 79 1.22 -6.21 1.66
C GLY A 79 -0.07 -5.87 0.93
N ALA A 80 -0.04 -4.85 0.08
CA ALA A 80 -1.22 -4.41 -0.65
C ALA A 80 -0.80 -3.45 -1.75
N PHE A 81 -1.73 -3.14 -2.65
CA PHE A 81 -1.45 -2.14 -3.68
C PHE A 81 -2.72 -1.39 -4.06
N THR A 82 -2.54 -0.21 -4.63
CA THR A 82 -3.60 0.54 -5.28
C THR A 82 -2.97 1.36 -6.41
N VAL A 83 -3.78 1.72 -7.41
CA VAL A 83 -3.30 2.52 -8.53
C VAL A 83 -4.07 3.83 -8.53
N VAL A 84 -3.36 4.95 -8.59
CA VAL A 84 -3.98 6.26 -8.52
C VAL A 84 -3.55 7.14 -9.68
N ARG A 85 -4.34 8.20 -9.91
CA ARG A 85 -3.99 9.26 -10.85
C ARG A 85 -3.68 10.51 -10.06
N ALA A 86 -2.67 11.24 -10.51
CA ALA A 86 -2.31 12.52 -9.90
C ALA A 86 -1.63 13.39 -10.92
N SER A 87 -1.56 14.70 -10.65
CA SER A 87 -0.96 15.65 -11.58
C SER A 87 0.56 15.55 -11.62
N SER A 88 1.17 14.96 -10.59
CA SER A 88 2.61 14.81 -10.53
C SER A 88 2.96 13.67 -9.56
N HIS A 89 4.21 13.23 -9.60
CA HIS A 89 4.70 12.21 -8.67
C HIS A 89 4.58 12.71 -7.24
N GLU A 90 4.93 13.97 -7.02
CA GLU A 90 4.83 14.57 -5.69
C GLU A 90 3.37 14.60 -5.21
N ALA A 91 2.43 14.97 -6.09
CA ALA A 91 1.02 14.99 -5.73
C ALA A 91 0.50 13.59 -5.39
N ALA A 92 0.97 12.59 -6.14
CA ALA A 92 0.58 11.20 -5.85
C ALA A 92 1.07 10.78 -4.46
N ALA A 93 2.33 11.12 -4.15
CA ALA A 93 2.89 10.79 -2.84
C ALA A 93 2.13 11.46 -1.71
N LYS A 94 1.77 12.73 -1.90
CA LYS A 94 1.05 13.48 -0.86
C LYS A 94 -0.30 12.88 -0.52
N MET A 95 -0.93 12.17 -1.46
CA MET A 95 -2.21 11.51 -1.17
C MET A 95 -2.09 10.52 -0.02
N PHE A 96 -0.89 9.97 0.20
CA PHE A 96 -0.69 8.92 1.19
C PHE A 96 -0.07 9.42 2.50
N GLU A 97 0.12 10.72 2.64
CA GLU A 97 0.56 11.28 3.93
C GLU A 97 -0.52 11.01 4.96
N GLY A 98 -0.10 10.50 6.14
CA GLY A 98 -1.04 10.20 7.21
C GLY A 98 -1.99 9.06 6.92
N HIS A 99 -1.73 8.27 5.88
CA HIS A 99 -2.58 7.13 5.53
C HIS A 99 -2.66 6.15 6.70
N PRO A 100 -3.86 5.57 6.97
CA PRO A 100 -4.02 4.67 8.11
C PRO A 100 -3.11 3.44 8.09
N HIS A 101 -2.62 3.05 6.92
CA HIS A 101 -1.68 1.93 6.83
C HIS A 101 -0.49 2.10 7.78
N HIS A 102 0.07 3.30 7.85
CA HIS A 102 1.22 3.56 8.72
C HIS A 102 0.91 4.49 9.88
N ALA A 103 -0.23 5.17 9.85
CA ALA A 103 -0.61 6.07 10.94
C ALA A 103 -1.40 5.33 12.04
N ILE A 104 -2.13 4.28 11.70
CA ILE A 104 -2.96 3.53 12.66
C ILE A 104 -2.55 2.07 12.71
N PHE A 105 -2.46 1.41 11.55
CA PHE A 105 -2.01 0.03 11.45
C PHE A 105 -0.49 -0.05 11.56
N PRO A 106 0.07 -1.23 11.83
CA PRO A 106 1.52 -1.37 11.98
C PRO A 106 2.27 -1.47 10.65
N GLY A 107 1.80 -0.79 9.62
CA GLY A 107 2.49 -0.72 8.33
C GLY A 107 3.71 0.18 8.41
N GLU A 108 4.69 -0.07 7.55
CA GLU A 108 5.94 0.69 7.56
C GLU A 108 5.86 1.92 6.68
N SER A 109 5.38 1.75 5.44
CA SER A 109 5.39 2.86 4.48
C SER A 109 4.49 2.54 3.30
N VAL A 110 4.31 3.53 2.44
CA VAL A 110 3.71 3.35 1.12
C VAL A 110 4.72 3.89 0.13
N GLU A 111 5.04 3.09 -0.89
CA GLU A 111 5.97 3.52 -1.94
C GLU A 111 5.19 3.74 -3.22
N ILE A 112 5.43 4.86 -3.86
CA ILE A 112 4.65 5.29 -5.02
C ILE A 112 5.57 5.46 -6.23
N MET A 113 5.26 4.77 -7.32
CA MET A 113 6.05 4.78 -8.53
C MET A 113 5.17 5.14 -9.73
N PRO A 114 5.66 5.96 -10.66
CA PRO A 114 4.92 6.16 -11.91
C PRO A 114 4.91 4.87 -12.73
N VAL A 115 3.76 4.60 -13.34
CA VAL A 115 3.63 3.47 -14.25
C VAL A 115 3.95 4.03 -15.65
N LEU A 116 5.13 3.70 -16.14
CA LEU A 116 5.59 4.23 -17.40
C LEU A 116 4.99 3.47 -18.58
N PRO A 117 4.86 4.12 -19.72
CA PRO A 117 4.37 3.41 -20.90
C PRO A 117 5.38 2.37 -21.36
N ILE A 118 4.86 1.27 -21.93
CA ILE A 118 5.72 0.23 -22.45
C ILE A 118 6.37 0.79 -23.72
N PRO A 119 7.70 0.71 -23.82
CA PRO A 119 8.35 1.22 -25.03
C PRO A 119 7.83 0.52 -26.29
N ALA A 120 7.65 1.30 -27.35
CA ALA A 120 7.20 0.77 -28.63
C ALA A 120 8.42 0.29 -29.41
N GLY A 121 8.38 -0.91 -29.82
CA GLY A 121 9.39 -1.48 -30.71
C GLY A 121 10.76 -1.63 -30.12
#